data_6fc84442537eb530b23fa16d366e6261
#
_entry.id   6fc84442537eb530b23fa16d366e6261
#
_cell.length_a   1.000
_cell.length_b   1.000
_cell.length_c   1.000
_cell.angle_alpha   90.00
_cell.angle_beta   90.00
_cell.angle_gamma   90.00
#
_symmetry.space_group_name_H-M   'P 1'
#
loop_
_entity.id
_entity.type
_entity.pdbx_description
1 polymer ?
#
loop_
_entity_poly.entity_id
_entity_poly.type
_entity_poly.pdbx_seq_one_letter_code
_entity_poly.pdbx_strand_id
1 'polypeptide(L)'
;MVHGSPLNAPVITLGEKKSLFGEKAQANEYVSYALYYWPDPANPDGPYKPIDGKKNKRLRSMDDSGRMAAFISTVCSLGRQYKLDRDPQAASRAGQWLKAWFIAPATRMQPHLKYAQIRPGHRTEGDGGGIIDLYRMPEFLEALAVLKC
;
A
#
# COMPACT_ATOMS: atom_id res chain seq x y z
N MET A 1 7.84 -14.57 -14.67
CA MET A 1 6.64 -14.45 -13.82
C MET A 1 5.48 -14.09 -14.73
N VAL A 2 4.48 -14.96 -14.80
CA VAL A 2 3.26 -14.69 -15.57
C VAL A 2 2.48 -13.63 -14.78
N HIS A 3 2.53 -12.38 -15.21
CA HIS A 3 1.61 -11.37 -14.72
C HIS A 3 0.21 -11.75 -15.24
N GLY A 4 -0.58 -12.39 -14.39
CA GLY A 4 -1.98 -12.69 -14.70
C GLY A 4 -2.71 -11.41 -15.12
N SER A 5 -3.69 -11.53 -16.00
CA SER A 5 -4.52 -10.40 -16.42
C SER A 5 -5.07 -9.66 -15.20
N PRO A 6 -5.04 -8.31 -15.15
CA PRO A 6 -5.60 -7.53 -14.05
C PRO A 6 -7.10 -7.81 -13.83
N LEU A 7 -7.81 -8.31 -14.87
CA LEU A 7 -9.20 -8.75 -14.75
C LEU A 7 -9.38 -9.91 -13.78
N ASN A 8 -8.39 -10.79 -13.66
CA ASN A 8 -8.46 -12.02 -12.86
C ASN A 8 -7.66 -11.90 -11.54
N ALA A 9 -6.98 -10.80 -11.31
CA ALA A 9 -6.23 -10.61 -10.08
C ALA A 9 -7.19 -10.63 -8.86
N PRO A 10 -6.90 -11.40 -7.80
CA PRO A 10 -7.73 -11.38 -6.59
C PRO A 10 -7.70 -9.98 -5.96
N VAL A 11 -8.86 -9.50 -5.50
CA VAL A 11 -8.93 -8.24 -4.76
C VAL A 11 -8.24 -8.45 -3.42
N ILE A 12 -7.17 -7.68 -3.16
CA ILE A 12 -6.45 -7.67 -1.89
C ILE A 12 -6.64 -6.30 -1.22
N THR A 13 -6.78 -6.29 0.09
CA THR A 13 -6.90 -5.09 0.92
C THR A 13 -5.80 -5.05 1.97
N LEU A 14 -5.88 -4.17 2.95
CA LEU A 14 -4.89 -4.09 4.02
C LEU A 14 -4.70 -5.44 4.71
N GLY A 15 -3.48 -5.73 5.10
CA GLY A 15 -3.10 -6.99 5.74
C GLY A 15 -3.26 -6.99 7.25
N GLU A 16 -3.00 -8.16 7.84
CA GLU A 16 -2.85 -8.30 9.28
C GLU A 16 -1.73 -7.38 9.79
N LYS A 17 -1.96 -6.74 10.94
CA LYS A 17 -0.98 -5.83 11.54
C LYS A 17 0.03 -6.60 12.36
N LYS A 18 1.31 -6.39 12.04
CA LYS A 18 2.46 -6.92 12.77
C LYS A 18 3.23 -5.75 13.34
N SER A 19 3.19 -5.61 14.68
CA SER A 19 3.96 -4.59 15.38
C SER A 19 5.39 -5.07 15.58
N LEU A 20 6.36 -4.20 15.33
CA LEU A 20 7.78 -4.43 15.62
C LEU A 20 8.19 -3.82 16.96
N PHE A 21 7.68 -2.64 17.30
CA PHE A 21 8.07 -1.85 18.46
C PHE A 21 6.88 -1.22 19.17
N GLY A 22 5.74 -1.92 19.22
CA GLY A 22 4.56 -1.45 19.95
C GLY A 22 3.65 -0.50 19.18
N GLU A 23 3.72 -0.49 17.84
CA GLU A 23 2.76 0.21 17.00
C GLU A 23 1.35 -0.32 17.26
N LYS A 24 0.37 0.58 17.38
CA LYS A 24 -1.02 0.26 17.75
C LYS A 24 -2.01 0.46 16.60
N ALA A 25 -1.59 0.30 15.36
CA ALA A 25 -2.45 0.43 14.21
C ALA A 25 -3.57 -0.63 14.23
N GLN A 26 -4.80 -0.21 13.90
CA GLN A 26 -5.95 -1.09 13.75
C GLN A 26 -5.92 -1.81 12.39
N ALA A 27 -6.74 -2.84 12.24
CA ALA A 27 -6.76 -3.67 11.04
C ALA A 27 -7.00 -2.88 9.74
N ASN A 28 -7.78 -1.81 9.80
CA ASN A 28 -8.12 -0.97 8.65
C ASN A 28 -7.28 0.32 8.53
N GLU A 29 -6.23 0.45 9.31
CA GLU A 29 -5.27 1.55 9.20
C GLU A 29 -4.05 1.10 8.38
N TYR A 30 -3.63 1.95 7.46
CA TYR A 30 -2.47 1.69 6.60
C TYR A 30 -1.18 1.78 7.40
N VAL A 31 -0.33 0.77 7.28
CA VAL A 31 0.98 0.73 7.93
C VAL A 31 2.07 0.52 6.88
N SER A 32 3.11 1.35 6.92
CA SER A 32 4.36 1.09 6.21
C SER A 32 5.57 1.46 7.05
N TYR A 33 6.69 0.81 6.76
CA TYR A 33 7.97 1.06 7.42
C TYR A 33 8.96 1.73 6.47
N ALA A 34 9.80 2.59 7.05
CA ALA A 34 10.92 3.22 6.33
C ALA A 34 11.94 2.16 5.89
N LEU A 35 12.07 1.95 4.58
CA LEU A 35 12.76 0.79 3.98
C LEU A 35 14.26 0.71 4.24
N TYR A 36 14.91 1.82 4.55
CA TYR A 36 16.36 1.87 4.73
C TYR A 36 16.82 1.59 6.17
N TYR A 37 15.89 1.18 7.03
CA TYR A 37 16.16 0.87 8.43
C TYR A 37 16.42 -0.62 8.62
N TRP A 38 17.49 -0.94 9.39
CA TRP A 38 17.96 -2.28 9.63
C TRP A 38 18.18 -2.52 11.12
N PRO A 39 18.01 -3.77 11.62
CA PRO A 39 18.43 -4.12 12.98
C PRO A 39 19.88 -3.74 13.20
N ASP A 40 20.19 -3.20 14.38
CA ASP A 40 21.57 -2.94 14.80
C ASP A 40 22.18 -4.23 15.35
N PRO A 41 23.26 -4.79 14.75
CA PRO A 41 23.87 -6.00 15.26
C PRO A 41 24.43 -5.86 16.69
N ALA A 42 24.78 -4.65 17.10
CA ALA A 42 25.26 -4.36 18.45
C ALA A 42 24.13 -4.26 19.49
N ASN A 43 22.89 -4.05 19.04
CA ASN A 43 21.69 -3.96 19.88
C ASN A 43 20.47 -4.50 19.11
N PRO A 44 20.34 -5.84 18.96
CA PRO A 44 19.33 -6.45 18.07
C PRO A 44 17.88 -6.14 18.44
N ASP A 45 17.61 -5.91 19.73
CA ASP A 45 16.27 -5.57 20.25
C ASP A 45 16.01 -4.06 20.33
N GLY A 46 17.00 -3.27 19.96
CA GLY A 46 16.93 -1.81 19.99
C GLY A 46 16.43 -1.21 18.69
N PRO A 47 16.37 0.14 18.63
CA PRO A 47 15.95 0.86 17.44
C PRO A 47 16.80 0.49 16.23
N TYR A 48 16.14 0.33 15.09
CA TYR A 48 16.81 0.10 13.81
C TYR A 48 17.64 1.31 13.39
N LYS A 49 18.73 1.07 12.68
CA LYS A 49 19.61 2.10 12.14
C LYS A 49 19.42 2.28 10.63
N PRO A 50 19.44 3.51 10.12
CA PRO A 50 19.39 3.75 8.69
C PRO A 50 20.68 3.31 8.02
N ILE A 51 20.57 2.62 6.88
CA ILE A 51 21.69 2.31 5.97
C ILE A 51 21.32 2.84 4.59
N ASP A 52 22.00 3.90 4.17
CA ASP A 52 21.73 4.55 2.90
C ASP A 52 21.86 3.59 1.71
N GLY A 53 20.94 3.70 0.76
CA GLY A 53 20.90 2.87 -0.44
C GLY A 53 20.53 1.40 -0.21
N LYS A 54 20.43 0.91 1.03
CA LYS A 54 20.19 -0.50 1.33
C LYS A 54 18.76 -0.76 1.79
N LYS A 55 17.91 -1.26 0.88
CA LYS A 55 16.50 -1.55 1.15
C LYS A 55 16.32 -2.83 1.97
N ASN A 56 15.61 -2.75 3.08
CA ASN A 56 15.22 -3.88 3.92
C ASN A 56 13.92 -4.51 3.41
N LYS A 57 14.04 -5.53 2.56
CA LYS A 57 12.89 -6.23 1.96
C LYS A 57 12.00 -6.94 2.99
N ARG A 58 12.54 -7.28 4.18
CA ARG A 58 11.75 -7.91 5.25
C ARG A 58 10.67 -6.96 5.77
N LEU A 59 10.98 -5.68 5.93
CA LEU A 59 9.98 -4.68 6.33
C LEU A 59 8.84 -4.62 5.33
N ARG A 60 9.16 -4.66 4.01
CA ARG A 60 8.17 -4.65 2.95
C ARG A 60 7.21 -5.87 2.99
N SER A 61 7.66 -7.02 3.49
CA SER A 61 6.80 -8.20 3.66
C SER A 61 5.90 -8.14 4.89
N MET A 62 6.14 -7.19 5.78
CA MET A 62 5.41 -7.05 7.05
C MET A 62 4.40 -5.90 7.03
N ASP A 63 4.43 -5.05 6.02
CA ASP A 63 3.63 -3.84 5.93
C ASP A 63 2.62 -3.85 4.76
N ASP A 64 1.83 -2.79 4.64
CA ASP A 64 0.80 -2.66 3.62
C ASP A 64 1.29 -2.01 2.31
N SER A 65 2.55 -1.59 2.23
CA SER A 65 3.04 -0.83 1.08
C SER A 65 2.97 -1.62 -0.24
N GLY A 66 3.24 -2.93 -0.20
CA GLY A 66 3.08 -3.80 -1.34
C GLY A 66 1.61 -3.96 -1.77
N ARG A 67 0.69 -3.99 -0.82
CA ARG A 67 -0.76 -4.07 -1.06
C ARG A 67 -1.29 -2.79 -1.69
N MET A 68 -0.88 -1.63 -1.20
CA MET A 68 -1.19 -0.32 -1.77
C MET A 68 -0.65 -0.21 -3.21
N ALA A 69 0.60 -0.61 -3.43
CA ALA A 69 1.20 -0.61 -4.77
C ALA A 69 0.45 -1.53 -5.75
N ALA A 70 0.03 -2.72 -5.31
CA ALA A 70 -0.76 -3.64 -6.12
C ALA A 70 -2.15 -3.07 -6.43
N PHE A 71 -2.82 -2.47 -5.46
CA PHE A 71 -4.10 -1.79 -5.64
C PHE A 71 -4.00 -0.69 -6.71
N ILE A 72 -3.09 0.25 -6.54
CA ILE A 72 -2.89 1.36 -7.48
C ILE A 72 -2.54 0.83 -8.88
N SER A 73 -1.58 -0.09 -8.98
CA SER A 73 -1.19 -0.70 -10.25
C SER A 73 -2.35 -1.36 -10.98
N THR A 74 -3.16 -2.14 -10.25
CA THR A 74 -4.28 -2.87 -10.85
C THR A 74 -5.36 -1.91 -11.35
N VAL A 75 -5.74 -0.91 -10.56
CA VAL A 75 -6.74 0.09 -10.97
C VAL A 75 -6.23 0.90 -12.17
N CYS A 76 -4.95 1.32 -12.18
CA CYS A 76 -4.35 2.02 -13.32
C CYS A 76 -4.36 1.16 -14.58
N SER A 77 -4.04 -0.13 -14.49
CA SER A 77 -4.06 -1.05 -15.63
C SER A 77 -5.47 -1.28 -16.17
N LEU A 78 -6.45 -1.46 -15.28
CA LEU A 78 -7.86 -1.61 -15.66
C LEU A 78 -8.42 -0.32 -16.28
N GLY A 79 -8.06 0.84 -15.74
CA GLY A 79 -8.41 2.14 -16.32
C GLY A 79 -7.85 2.32 -17.74
N ARG A 80 -6.60 1.91 -17.96
CA ARG A 80 -5.96 1.93 -19.28
C ARG A 80 -6.66 0.98 -20.24
N GLN A 81 -6.96 -0.25 -19.81
CA GLN A 81 -7.70 -1.22 -20.63
C GLN A 81 -9.07 -0.68 -21.01
N TYR A 82 -9.83 -0.14 -20.06
CA TYR A 82 -11.13 0.49 -20.35
C TYR A 82 -11.00 1.68 -21.31
N LYS A 83 -9.97 2.51 -21.17
CA LYS A 83 -9.73 3.64 -22.09
C LYS A 83 -9.50 3.21 -23.52
N LEU A 84 -8.73 2.14 -23.73
CA LEU A 84 -8.34 1.66 -25.06
C LEU A 84 -9.46 0.83 -25.72
N ASP A 85 -10.00 -0.12 -25.00
CA ASP A 85 -10.85 -1.18 -25.55
C ASP A 85 -12.34 -0.97 -25.23
N ARG A 86 -12.68 0.00 -24.37
CA ARG A 86 -14.03 0.21 -23.82
C ARG A 86 -14.61 -1.05 -23.16
N ASP A 87 -13.75 -1.91 -22.63
CA ASP A 87 -14.13 -3.16 -22.00
C ASP A 87 -14.89 -2.92 -20.68
N PRO A 88 -16.20 -3.23 -20.62
CA PRO A 88 -16.99 -3.00 -19.40
C PRO A 88 -16.55 -3.90 -18.25
N GLN A 89 -15.90 -5.03 -18.51
CA GLN A 89 -15.37 -5.90 -17.47
C GLN A 89 -14.21 -5.22 -16.74
N ALA A 90 -13.36 -4.46 -17.46
CA ALA A 90 -12.28 -3.69 -16.85
C ALA A 90 -12.82 -2.62 -15.88
N ALA A 91 -13.86 -1.88 -16.30
CA ALA A 91 -14.51 -0.89 -15.43
C ALA A 91 -15.18 -1.54 -14.21
N SER A 92 -15.91 -2.64 -14.41
CA SER A 92 -16.55 -3.39 -13.31
C SER A 92 -15.52 -3.91 -12.32
N ARG A 93 -14.42 -4.45 -12.81
CA ARG A 93 -13.35 -4.99 -11.97
C ARG A 93 -12.64 -3.90 -11.17
N ALA A 94 -12.37 -2.75 -11.79
CA ALA A 94 -11.82 -1.59 -11.09
C ALA A 94 -12.78 -1.12 -9.98
N GLY A 95 -14.08 -1.08 -10.24
CA GLY A 95 -15.10 -0.76 -9.25
C GLY A 95 -15.08 -1.69 -8.03
N GLN A 96 -14.82 -2.98 -8.21
CA GLN A 96 -14.68 -3.95 -7.10
C GLN A 96 -13.48 -3.59 -6.21
N TRP A 97 -12.33 -3.26 -6.78
CA TRP A 97 -11.15 -2.84 -6.04
C TRP A 97 -11.39 -1.54 -5.27
N LEU A 98 -11.97 -0.54 -5.93
CA LEU A 98 -12.30 0.75 -5.32
C LEU A 98 -13.30 0.60 -4.18
N LYS A 99 -14.36 -0.22 -4.37
CA LYS A 99 -15.34 -0.52 -3.34
C LYS A 99 -14.68 -1.18 -2.12
N ALA A 100 -13.80 -2.16 -2.33
CA ALA A 100 -13.11 -2.86 -1.24
C ALA A 100 -12.20 -1.92 -0.44
N TRP A 101 -11.50 -0.99 -1.11
CA TRP A 101 -10.53 -0.10 -0.46
C TRP A 101 -11.14 1.13 0.19
N PHE A 102 -12.27 1.63 -0.31
CA PHE A 102 -12.79 2.93 0.13
C PHE A 102 -14.22 2.89 0.70
N ILE A 103 -15.01 1.87 0.39
CA ILE A 103 -16.44 1.90 0.68
C ILE A 103 -16.87 0.77 1.60
N ALA A 104 -16.48 -0.47 1.32
CA ALA A 104 -16.96 -1.65 2.05
C ALA A 104 -16.56 -1.59 3.53
N PRO A 105 -17.51 -1.59 4.49
CA PRO A 105 -17.22 -1.40 5.92
C PRO A 105 -16.21 -2.40 6.48
N ALA A 106 -16.21 -3.64 5.96
CA ALA A 106 -15.31 -4.70 6.43
C ALA A 106 -13.86 -4.54 6.01
N THR A 107 -13.58 -3.78 4.92
CA THR A 107 -12.26 -3.76 4.30
C THR A 107 -11.72 -2.37 3.98
N ARG A 108 -12.56 -1.34 4.01
CA ARG A 108 -12.15 0.02 3.65
C ARG A 108 -11.04 0.54 4.54
N MET A 109 -10.03 1.12 3.93
CA MET A 109 -8.94 1.80 4.61
C MET A 109 -9.43 3.06 5.33
N GLN A 110 -8.93 3.34 6.53
CA GLN A 110 -9.10 4.64 7.17
C GLN A 110 -8.40 5.73 6.33
N PRO A 111 -9.04 6.90 6.13
CA PRO A 111 -8.52 7.93 5.21
C PRO A 111 -7.40 8.77 5.82
N HIS A 112 -6.36 8.11 6.31
CA HIS A 112 -5.17 8.77 6.86
C HIS A 112 -3.91 7.91 6.71
N LEU A 113 -2.74 8.52 6.84
CA LEU A 113 -1.42 7.90 6.76
C LEU A 113 -0.65 7.97 8.10
N LYS A 114 -1.37 7.94 9.21
CA LYS A 114 -0.79 8.07 10.56
C LYS A 114 0.37 7.10 10.82
N TYR A 115 0.29 5.90 10.27
CA TYR A 115 1.29 4.85 10.45
C TYR A 115 2.14 4.60 9.19
N ALA A 116 2.25 5.58 8.28
CA ALA A 116 3.07 5.45 7.08
C ALA A 116 4.52 5.86 7.35
N GLN A 117 5.48 5.09 6.80
CA GLN A 117 6.92 5.31 6.92
C GLN A 117 7.43 5.35 8.38
N ILE A 118 6.90 4.45 9.22
CA ILE A 118 7.38 4.28 10.59
C ILE A 118 8.89 3.93 10.57
N ARG A 119 9.64 4.58 11.43
CA ARG A 119 11.07 4.26 11.68
C ARG A 119 11.14 3.29 12.85
N PRO A 120 11.41 1.99 12.62
CA PRO A 120 11.30 0.96 13.65
C PRO A 120 12.14 1.27 14.89
N GLY A 121 11.48 1.28 16.05
CA GLY A 121 12.11 1.57 17.35
C GLY A 121 12.37 3.03 17.67
N HIS A 122 12.17 3.96 16.69
CA HIS A 122 12.31 5.39 16.93
C HIS A 122 10.96 6.07 17.18
N ARG A 123 9.92 5.55 16.54
CA ARG A 123 8.55 6.09 16.64
C ARG A 123 7.55 4.96 16.44
N THR A 124 6.41 5.04 17.11
CA THR A 124 5.28 4.11 16.93
C THR A 124 4.27 4.59 15.88
N GLU A 125 4.47 5.79 15.35
CA GLU A 125 3.67 6.40 14.28
C GLU A 125 4.61 6.90 13.19
N GLY A 126 4.06 7.15 12.02
CA GLY A 126 4.77 7.79 10.91
C GLY A 126 4.97 9.30 11.12
N ASP A 127 5.40 9.95 10.07
CA ASP A 127 5.52 11.40 10.00
C ASP A 127 5.08 11.92 8.62
N GLY A 128 5.27 13.21 8.34
CA GLY A 128 4.93 13.81 7.05
C GLY A 128 5.59 13.15 5.84
N GLY A 129 6.70 12.41 6.03
CA GLY A 129 7.34 11.63 4.97
C GLY A 129 6.47 10.48 4.46
N GLY A 130 5.44 10.08 5.19
CA GLY A 130 4.50 9.02 4.78
C GLY A 130 3.81 9.29 3.45
N ILE A 131 3.71 10.55 3.03
CA ILE A 131 3.12 10.93 1.73
C ILE A 131 3.86 10.28 0.54
N ILE A 132 5.11 9.86 0.70
CA ILE A 132 5.90 9.22 -0.37
C ILE A 132 5.26 7.90 -0.84
N ASP A 133 4.47 7.24 0.01
CA ASP A 133 3.78 6.00 -0.37
C ASP A 133 2.68 6.24 -1.41
N LEU A 134 2.27 7.49 -1.60
CA LEU A 134 1.28 7.93 -2.57
C LEU A 134 1.89 8.57 -3.83
N TYR A 135 3.17 8.30 -4.13
CA TYR A 135 3.87 8.93 -5.29
C TYR A 135 3.19 8.65 -6.65
N ARG A 136 2.40 7.57 -6.75
CA ARG A 136 1.63 7.22 -7.96
C ARG A 136 0.19 7.77 -7.96
N MET A 137 -0.16 8.62 -7.02
CA MET A 137 -1.50 9.19 -6.93
C MET A 137 -1.94 9.97 -8.19
N PRO A 138 -1.09 10.75 -8.88
CA PRO A 138 -1.49 11.40 -10.12
C PRO A 138 -1.98 10.41 -11.19
N GLU A 139 -1.22 9.32 -11.42
CA GLU A 139 -1.60 8.26 -12.37
C GLU A 139 -2.91 7.56 -11.97
N PHE A 140 -3.10 7.34 -10.67
CA PHE A 140 -4.32 6.75 -10.11
C PHE A 140 -5.55 7.65 -10.34
N LEU A 141 -5.41 8.95 -10.10
CA LEU A 141 -6.50 9.91 -10.33
C LEU A 141 -6.89 10.01 -11.81
N GLU A 142 -5.91 9.93 -12.73
CA GLU A 142 -6.18 9.84 -14.16
C GLU A 142 -6.99 8.59 -14.52
N ALA A 143 -6.65 7.44 -13.91
CA ALA A 143 -7.40 6.20 -14.10
C ALA A 143 -8.86 6.34 -13.62
N LEU A 144 -9.08 6.96 -12.44
CA LEU A 144 -10.44 7.22 -11.92
C LEU A 144 -11.25 8.13 -12.86
N ALA A 145 -10.64 9.18 -13.40
CA ALA A 145 -11.30 10.09 -14.33
C ALA A 145 -11.78 9.37 -15.61
N VAL A 146 -10.97 8.42 -16.09
CA VAL A 146 -11.33 7.59 -17.27
C VAL A 146 -12.45 6.61 -16.94
N LEU A 147 -12.43 5.99 -15.78
CA LEU A 147 -13.44 5.02 -15.34
C LEU A 147 -14.78 5.67 -15.01
N LYS A 148 -14.81 7.00 -14.79
CA LYS A 148 -16.00 7.75 -14.36
C LYS A 148 -16.66 7.15 -13.12
N CYS A 149 -15.84 6.77 -12.17
CA CYS A 149 -16.29 6.24 -10.89
C CYS A 149 -16.65 7.36 -9.93
#